data_90ec9c4cb7bf15cd367e2aa754a33037
#
_entry.id   90ec9c4cb7bf15cd367e2aa754a33037
#
_cell.length_a   1.000
_cell.length_b   1.000
_cell.length_c   1.000
_cell.angle_alpha   90.00
_cell.angle_beta   90.00
_cell.angle_gamma   90.00
#
_symmetry.space_group_name_H-M   'P 1'
#
loop_
_entity.id
_entity.type
_entity.pdbx_description
1 polymer ?
#
loop_
_entity_poly.entity_id
_entity_poly.type
_entity_poly.pdbx_seq_one_letter_code
_entity_poly.pdbx_strand_id
1 'polypeptide(L)'
;DSALYKVDSTPMRGQKDQLITEKMWNEYRRVNFCNGNGACFNYDLHSPMCPSYKATRDRVQSPKGRAVLLKEWERRRCTDENTPEFEEEIFTALQSCLSCGSCTSECPVMINIPNGRSQFVEEYYKTRKRPLIDHVLAQAEENAPLMYKMRSITNPLFKLPMTKTIMKKIGLVDAATPQDNGIPALVKAGKLTEWTIADVERINASHIEDAANSVIIVPDALTEFFDGKVLKDCVEVLHS
;
A
#
# COMPACT_ATOMS: atom_id res chain seq x y z
N ASP A 1 -11.52 11.01 50.96
CA ASP A 1 -10.33 11.18 50.10
C ASP A 1 -9.59 9.87 49.81
N SER A 2 -9.90 8.78 50.53
CA SER A 2 -9.34 7.45 50.22
C SER A 2 -9.90 6.78 48.96
N ALA A 3 -10.92 7.37 48.33
CA ALA A 3 -11.51 6.89 47.07
C ALA A 3 -10.88 7.51 45.83
N LEU A 4 -9.99 8.50 45.98
CA LEU A 4 -9.29 9.06 44.83
C LEU A 4 -8.19 8.11 44.37
N TYR A 5 -8.21 7.74 43.10
CA TYR A 5 -7.18 6.93 42.48
C TYR A 5 -5.84 7.66 42.51
N LYS A 6 -4.87 7.10 43.23
CA LYS A 6 -3.51 7.65 43.30
C LYS A 6 -2.77 7.32 41.99
N VAL A 7 -2.62 8.30 41.15
CA VAL A 7 -1.93 8.17 39.85
C VAL A 7 -0.40 8.04 40.02
N ASP A 8 0.13 8.41 41.20
CA ASP A 8 1.57 8.57 41.47
C ASP A 8 2.38 7.27 41.45
N SER A 9 1.73 6.12 41.60
CA SER A 9 2.39 4.81 41.62
C SER A 9 2.44 4.08 40.30
N THR A 10 1.71 4.55 39.28
CA THR A 10 1.66 3.91 37.96
C THR A 10 2.29 4.81 36.94
N PRO A 11 3.38 4.40 36.26
CA PRO A 11 4.03 5.24 35.28
C PRO A 11 3.04 5.53 34.13
N MET A 12 2.82 6.79 33.84
CA MET A 12 2.04 7.19 32.68
C MET A 12 2.73 6.71 31.39
N ARG A 13 1.91 6.35 30.40
CA ARG A 13 2.42 5.91 29.11
C ARG A 13 3.41 6.89 28.48
N GLY A 14 3.16 8.20 28.58
CA GLY A 14 4.06 9.24 28.07
C GLY A 14 5.44 9.25 28.74
N GLN A 15 5.57 8.76 29.97
CA GLN A 15 6.88 8.60 30.61
C GLN A 15 7.71 7.50 29.95
N LYS A 16 7.06 6.43 29.49
CA LYS A 16 7.73 5.36 28.75
C LYS A 16 8.12 5.79 27.33
N ASP A 17 7.40 6.72 26.73
CA ASP A 17 7.73 7.26 25.41
C ASP A 17 9.10 7.96 25.40
N GLN A 18 9.57 8.48 26.54
CA GLN A 18 10.91 9.07 26.70
C GLN A 18 12.06 8.06 26.52
N LEU A 19 11.77 6.77 26.59
CA LEU A 19 12.75 5.71 26.33
C LEU A 19 13.01 5.49 24.83
N ILE A 20 12.15 6.02 23.96
CA ILE A 20 12.34 5.96 22.51
C ILE A 20 13.38 7.02 22.12
N THR A 21 14.43 6.61 21.42
CA THR A 21 15.48 7.53 20.97
C THR A 21 14.92 8.55 19.98
N GLU A 22 15.50 9.74 19.92
CA GLU A 22 15.08 10.80 19.00
C GLU A 22 15.13 10.34 17.53
N LYS A 23 16.15 9.54 17.17
CA LYS A 23 16.26 8.96 15.84
C LYS A 23 15.05 8.09 15.52
N MET A 24 14.73 7.13 16.38
CA MET A 24 13.60 6.20 16.21
C MET A 24 12.27 6.98 16.18
N TRP A 25 12.12 7.95 17.10
CA TRP A 25 10.94 8.82 17.13
C TRP A 25 10.70 9.56 15.82
N ASN A 26 11.74 10.10 15.21
CA ASN A 26 11.64 10.84 13.95
C ASN A 26 11.39 9.92 12.75
N GLU A 27 11.93 8.72 12.76
CA GLU A 27 11.71 7.70 11.73
C GLU A 27 10.24 7.29 11.66
N TYR A 28 9.61 7.02 12.82
CA TYR A 28 8.20 6.63 12.94
C TYR A 28 7.28 7.79 13.31
N ARG A 29 7.70 9.01 13.03
CA ARG A 29 7.05 10.24 13.48
C ARG A 29 5.53 10.25 13.27
N ARG A 30 5.06 9.86 12.08
CA ARG A 30 3.63 9.88 11.73
C ARG A 30 2.79 8.82 12.44
N VAL A 31 3.40 7.88 13.11
CA VAL A 31 2.75 6.89 13.96
C VAL A 31 2.80 7.37 15.42
N ASN A 32 3.94 7.91 15.84
CA ASN A 32 4.22 8.31 17.21
C ASN A 32 3.38 9.50 17.68
N PHE A 33 2.93 10.35 16.78
CA PHE A 33 2.03 11.46 17.10
C PHE A 33 0.58 11.06 17.43
N CYS A 34 0.25 9.77 17.46
CA CYS A 34 -1.07 9.34 17.88
C CYS A 34 -1.36 9.79 19.32
N ASN A 35 -2.20 10.80 19.45
CA ASN A 35 -2.63 11.36 20.75
C ASN A 35 -3.81 10.61 21.38
N GLY A 36 -4.31 9.56 20.72
CA GLY A 36 -5.38 8.71 21.23
C GLY A 36 -6.77 9.31 21.20
N ASN A 37 -7.02 10.35 20.37
CA ASN A 37 -8.33 11.04 20.27
C ASN A 37 -9.52 10.12 19.96
N GLY A 38 -9.28 8.93 19.38
CA GLY A 38 -10.33 7.94 19.14
C GLY A 38 -11.18 8.18 17.88
N ALA A 39 -10.87 9.17 17.04
CA ALA A 39 -11.57 9.39 15.77
C ALA A 39 -11.62 8.14 14.89
N CYS A 40 -10.62 7.24 15.03
CA CYS A 40 -10.59 5.97 14.31
C CYS A 40 -11.55 4.89 14.85
N PHE A 41 -12.24 5.13 15.96
CA PHE A 41 -13.31 4.25 16.48
C PHE A 41 -14.67 4.60 15.90
N ASN A 42 -14.73 4.94 14.65
CA ASN A 42 -15.90 5.35 13.94
C ASN A 42 -16.53 4.15 13.21
N TYR A 43 -17.83 3.94 13.42
CA TYR A 43 -18.65 2.91 12.75
C TYR A 43 -19.57 3.47 11.67
N ASP A 44 -19.57 4.78 11.44
CA ASP A 44 -20.35 5.39 10.39
C ASP A 44 -19.98 4.81 9.01
N LEU A 45 -20.95 4.29 8.29
CA LEU A 45 -20.76 3.67 6.99
C LEU A 45 -20.32 4.67 5.90
N HIS A 46 -20.65 5.94 6.09
CA HIS A 46 -20.28 7.00 5.15
C HIS A 46 -18.87 7.57 5.41
N SER A 47 -18.28 7.31 6.59
CA SER A 47 -16.91 7.68 6.87
C SER A 47 -15.94 6.68 6.25
N PRO A 48 -14.89 7.10 5.53
CA PRO A 48 -13.90 6.19 4.97
C PRO A 48 -12.93 5.62 6.01
N MET A 49 -13.03 6.07 7.28
CA MET A 49 -12.13 5.65 8.36
C MET A 49 -12.10 4.13 8.53
N CYS A 50 -10.93 3.58 8.47
CA CYS A 50 -10.48 2.21 8.71
C CYS A 50 -11.52 1.08 8.50
N PRO A 51 -11.60 0.50 7.30
CA PRO A 51 -12.52 -0.60 7.01
C PRO A 51 -12.22 -1.85 7.85
N SER A 52 -10.95 -2.14 8.16
CA SER A 52 -10.58 -3.29 9.01
C SER A 52 -11.21 -3.20 10.40
N TYR A 53 -11.17 -2.01 11.02
CA TYR A 53 -11.78 -1.82 12.33
C TYR A 53 -13.31 -1.96 12.27
N LYS A 54 -13.93 -1.41 11.24
CA LYS A 54 -15.39 -1.52 11.05
C LYS A 54 -15.86 -2.97 10.90
N ALA A 55 -15.09 -3.77 10.17
CA ALA A 55 -15.40 -5.17 9.92
C ALA A 55 -15.18 -6.05 11.17
N THR A 56 -14.05 -5.86 11.86
CA THR A 56 -13.67 -6.73 12.98
C THR A 56 -14.21 -6.27 14.33
N ARG A 57 -14.46 -4.97 14.50
CA ARG A 57 -14.76 -4.30 15.78
C ARG A 57 -13.66 -4.50 16.85
N ASP A 58 -12.51 -5.00 16.45
CA ASP A 58 -11.36 -5.20 17.30
C ASP A 58 -10.50 -3.93 17.36
N ARG A 59 -10.31 -3.39 18.57
CA ARG A 59 -9.53 -2.17 18.77
C ARG A 59 -8.06 -2.31 18.37
N VAL A 60 -7.49 -3.49 18.44
CA VAL A 60 -6.13 -3.79 17.97
C VAL A 60 -6.01 -3.52 16.48
N GLN A 61 -7.06 -3.82 15.71
CA GLN A 61 -7.15 -3.64 14.28
C GLN A 61 -7.46 -2.18 13.85
N SER A 62 -7.65 -1.28 14.80
CA SER A 62 -7.83 0.14 14.52
C SER A 62 -6.50 0.85 14.25
N PRO A 63 -6.49 2.01 13.59
CA PRO A 63 -5.29 2.84 13.47
C PRO A 63 -4.65 3.16 14.82
N LYS A 64 -5.43 3.47 15.86
CA LYS A 64 -4.93 3.69 17.21
C LYS A 64 -4.27 2.44 17.78
N GLY A 65 -4.90 1.27 17.66
CA GLY A 65 -4.35 0.01 18.16
C GLY A 65 -3.00 -0.30 17.51
N ARG A 66 -2.93 -0.21 16.19
CA ARG A 66 -1.69 -0.41 15.42
C ARG A 66 -0.61 0.61 15.78
N ALA A 67 -0.96 1.89 15.93
CA ALA A 67 -0.01 2.92 16.37
C ALA A 67 0.55 2.61 17.77
N VAL A 68 -0.30 2.10 18.67
CA VAL A 68 0.11 1.69 20.01
C VAL A 68 1.10 0.53 19.98
N LEU A 69 0.83 -0.49 19.17
CA LEU A 69 1.73 -1.64 19.01
C LEU A 69 3.08 -1.23 18.42
N LEU A 70 3.07 -0.42 17.36
CA LEU A 70 4.30 0.08 16.72
C LEU A 70 5.14 0.90 17.71
N LYS A 71 4.52 1.84 18.44
CA LYS A 71 5.22 2.64 19.44
C LYS A 71 5.80 1.78 20.58
N GLU A 72 5.07 0.76 21.04
CA GLU A 72 5.59 -0.17 22.04
C GLU A 72 6.77 -1.00 21.51
N TRP A 73 6.73 -1.40 20.24
CA TRP A 73 7.84 -2.07 19.58
C TRP A 73 9.09 -1.18 19.49
N GLU A 74 8.92 0.09 19.11
CA GLU A 74 10.02 1.06 19.09
C GLU A 74 10.65 1.19 20.49
N ARG A 75 9.82 1.33 21.53
CA ARG A 75 10.27 1.39 22.91
C ARG A 75 11.09 0.15 23.30
N ARG A 76 10.54 -1.05 23.01
CA ARG A 76 11.23 -2.31 23.34
C ARG A 76 12.54 -2.48 22.59
N ARG A 77 12.63 -2.02 21.36
CA ARG A 77 13.90 -2.00 20.62
C ARG A 77 14.93 -1.06 21.25
N CYS A 78 14.51 0.06 21.79
CA CYS A 78 15.40 1.00 22.47
C CYS A 78 15.84 0.53 23.87
N THR A 79 15.14 -0.44 24.47
CA THR A 79 15.43 -0.98 25.82
C THR A 79 15.90 -2.43 25.79
N ASP A 80 16.16 -3.01 24.62
CA ASP A 80 16.52 -4.42 24.43
C ASP A 80 15.50 -5.41 25.02
N GLU A 81 14.24 -5.00 25.15
CA GLU A 81 13.13 -5.81 25.65
C GLU A 81 12.29 -6.44 24.51
N ASN A 82 12.68 -6.22 23.25
CA ASN A 82 11.93 -6.72 22.12
C ASN A 82 12.09 -8.24 21.98
N THR A 83 11.00 -8.92 21.66
CA THR A 83 10.98 -10.38 21.46
C THR A 83 10.41 -10.76 20.10
N PRO A 84 10.84 -11.89 19.53
CA PRO A 84 10.30 -12.38 18.25
C PRO A 84 8.78 -12.63 18.31
N GLU A 85 8.25 -13.07 19.44
CA GLU A 85 6.82 -13.35 19.64
C GLU A 85 6.01 -12.06 19.58
N PHE A 86 6.52 -10.98 20.16
CA PHE A 86 5.87 -9.68 20.11
C PHE A 86 5.88 -9.09 18.69
N GLU A 87 6.97 -9.27 17.95
CA GLU A 87 7.01 -8.88 16.53
C GLU A 87 5.99 -9.65 15.69
N GLU A 88 5.78 -10.94 15.95
CA GLU A 88 4.78 -11.77 15.27
C GLU A 88 3.36 -11.30 15.57
N GLU A 89 3.10 -10.90 16.81
CA GLU A 89 1.81 -10.32 17.22
C GLU A 89 1.53 -9.01 16.46
N ILE A 90 2.53 -8.13 16.35
CA ILE A 90 2.43 -6.88 15.58
C ILE A 90 2.22 -7.19 14.09
N PHE A 91 3.01 -8.10 13.53
CA PHE A 91 2.90 -8.49 12.13
C PHE A 91 1.47 -8.97 11.82
N THR A 92 0.91 -9.83 12.65
CA THR A 92 -0.47 -10.31 12.53
C THR A 92 -1.49 -9.16 12.59
N ALA A 93 -1.33 -8.22 13.53
CA ALA A 93 -2.22 -7.06 13.65
C ALA A 93 -2.13 -6.11 12.43
N LEU A 94 -0.96 -6.05 11.78
CA LEU A 94 -0.74 -5.21 10.61
C LEU A 94 -1.17 -5.87 9.29
N GLN A 95 -1.25 -7.20 9.22
CA GLN A 95 -1.69 -7.91 8.00
C GLN A 95 -3.10 -7.54 7.55
N SER A 96 -4.01 -7.28 8.48
CA SER A 96 -5.37 -6.86 8.18
C SER A 96 -5.47 -5.39 7.73
N CYS A 97 -4.37 -4.64 7.71
CA CYS A 97 -4.34 -3.28 7.21
C CYS A 97 -4.36 -3.27 5.67
N LEU A 98 -5.39 -2.70 5.07
CA LEU A 98 -5.53 -2.58 3.62
C LEU A 98 -4.63 -1.51 2.99
N SER A 99 -3.84 -0.79 3.81
CA SER A 99 -2.99 0.32 3.36
C SER A 99 -3.73 1.41 2.57
N CYS A 100 -5.03 1.58 2.80
CA CYS A 100 -5.90 2.49 2.06
C CYS A 100 -5.65 3.99 2.33
N GLY A 101 -4.87 4.35 3.35
CA GLY A 101 -4.52 5.73 3.66
C GLY A 101 -5.60 6.54 4.39
N SER A 102 -6.85 6.07 4.51
CA SER A 102 -7.95 6.83 5.11
C SER A 102 -7.69 7.29 6.55
N CYS A 103 -6.84 6.58 7.29
CA CYS A 103 -6.41 7.03 8.62
C CYS A 103 -5.57 8.32 8.58
N THR A 104 -4.96 8.65 7.44
CA THR A 104 -4.19 9.89 7.30
C THR A 104 -5.10 11.07 6.98
N SER A 105 -6.10 10.89 6.10
CA SER A 105 -7.03 11.95 5.73
C SER A 105 -8.06 12.27 6.83
N GLU A 106 -8.57 11.23 7.50
CA GLU A 106 -9.64 11.37 8.48
C GLU A 106 -9.17 11.69 9.91
N CYS A 107 -7.89 11.46 10.21
CA CYS A 107 -7.36 11.72 11.54
C CYS A 107 -6.91 13.16 11.69
N PRO A 108 -7.39 13.92 12.70
CA PRO A 108 -6.99 15.31 12.91
C PRO A 108 -5.49 15.51 13.15
N VAL A 109 -4.77 14.45 13.57
CA VAL A 109 -3.31 14.46 13.71
C VAL A 109 -2.59 13.67 12.60
N MET A 110 -3.29 13.33 11.54
CA MET A 110 -2.77 12.74 10.29
C MET A 110 -1.86 11.52 10.51
N ILE A 111 -2.30 10.57 11.33
CA ILE A 111 -1.57 9.33 11.58
C ILE A 111 -1.50 8.48 10.32
N ASN A 112 -0.29 8.06 9.94
CA ASN A 112 -0.06 7.26 8.74
C ASN A 112 0.35 5.82 9.10
N ILE A 113 -0.64 4.95 9.27
CA ILE A 113 -0.42 3.52 9.56
C ILE A 113 0.19 2.78 8.37
N PRO A 114 -0.21 2.99 7.10
CA PRO A 114 0.45 2.39 5.94
C PRO A 114 1.97 2.59 5.93
N ASN A 115 2.43 3.80 6.20
CA ASN A 115 3.87 4.09 6.27
C ASN A 115 4.54 3.33 7.42
N GLY A 116 4.01 3.41 8.64
CA GLY A 116 4.54 2.67 9.79
C GLY A 116 4.54 1.15 9.57
N ARG A 117 3.50 0.62 8.89
CA ARG A 117 3.44 -0.79 8.49
C ARG A 117 4.59 -1.15 7.54
N SER A 118 4.83 -0.35 6.52
CA SER A 118 5.90 -0.62 5.55
C SER A 118 7.27 -0.64 6.21
N GLN A 119 7.55 0.33 7.08
CA GLN A 119 8.79 0.41 7.85
C GLN A 119 8.97 -0.80 8.79
N PHE A 120 7.92 -1.17 9.52
CA PHE A 120 7.95 -2.34 10.38
C PHE A 120 8.18 -3.63 9.60
N VAL A 121 7.47 -3.84 8.49
CA VAL A 121 7.59 -5.05 7.65
C VAL A 121 8.99 -5.17 7.05
N GLU A 122 9.61 -4.05 6.67
CA GLU A 122 11.00 -4.03 6.22
C GLU A 122 11.95 -4.53 7.30
N GLU A 123 11.83 -4.00 8.53
CA GLU A 123 12.64 -4.46 9.67
C GLU A 123 12.37 -5.92 10.02
N TYR A 124 11.10 -6.34 10.02
CA TYR A 124 10.67 -7.69 10.33
C TYR A 124 11.30 -8.74 9.41
N TYR A 125 11.41 -8.45 8.10
CA TYR A 125 12.00 -9.36 7.12
C TYR A 125 13.54 -9.28 7.03
N LYS A 126 14.22 -8.40 7.77
CA LYS A 126 15.69 -8.44 7.87
C LYS A 126 16.18 -9.71 8.57
N THR A 127 15.40 -10.24 9.50
CA THR A 127 15.74 -11.44 10.27
C THR A 127 14.94 -12.68 9.87
N ARG A 128 13.97 -12.54 8.98
CA ARG A 128 13.04 -13.60 8.55
C ARG A 128 13.01 -13.73 7.03
N LYS A 129 12.68 -14.91 6.55
CA LYS A 129 12.52 -15.13 5.10
C LYS A 129 11.22 -14.49 4.60
N ARG A 130 11.32 -13.67 3.57
CA ARG A 130 10.17 -13.10 2.89
C ARG A 130 9.46 -14.18 2.06
N PRO A 131 8.13 -14.25 2.06
CA PRO A 131 7.38 -15.18 1.21
C PRO A 131 7.71 -15.01 -0.28
N LEU A 132 7.71 -16.11 -1.03
CA LEU A 132 7.98 -16.09 -2.48
C LEU A 132 6.99 -15.19 -3.23
N ILE A 133 5.74 -15.16 -2.78
CA ILE A 133 4.69 -14.32 -3.37
C ILE A 133 5.05 -12.83 -3.35
N ASP A 134 5.67 -12.34 -2.28
CA ASP A 134 6.06 -10.94 -2.18
C ASP A 134 7.09 -10.57 -3.25
N HIS A 135 8.03 -11.48 -3.55
CA HIS A 135 9.02 -11.28 -4.63
C HIS A 135 8.36 -11.28 -6.01
N VAL A 136 7.39 -12.16 -6.23
CA VAL A 136 6.63 -12.23 -7.49
C VAL A 136 5.83 -10.94 -7.71
N LEU A 137 5.14 -10.47 -6.67
CA LEU A 137 4.33 -9.25 -6.74
C LEU A 137 5.19 -7.99 -6.89
N ALA A 138 6.35 -7.93 -6.20
CA ALA A 138 7.26 -6.80 -6.32
C ALA A 138 7.82 -6.63 -7.75
N GLN A 139 7.96 -7.72 -8.49
CA GLN A 139 8.47 -7.70 -9.86
C GLN A 139 7.35 -7.70 -10.93
N ALA A 140 6.08 -7.66 -10.52
CA ALA A 140 4.96 -7.80 -11.45
C ALA A 140 4.94 -6.70 -12.50
N GLU A 141 5.20 -5.44 -12.12
CA GLU A 141 5.24 -4.29 -13.03
C GLU A 141 6.40 -4.40 -14.01
N GLU A 142 7.60 -4.74 -13.55
CA GLU A 142 8.78 -4.89 -14.40
C GLU A 142 8.64 -6.03 -15.41
N ASN A 143 7.96 -7.11 -15.01
CA ASN A 143 7.76 -8.30 -15.85
C ASN A 143 6.51 -8.20 -16.75
N ALA A 144 5.59 -7.26 -16.49
CA ALA A 144 4.35 -7.13 -17.24
C ALA A 144 4.56 -6.94 -18.76
N PRO A 145 5.51 -6.11 -19.26
CA PRO A 145 5.78 -5.97 -20.69
C PRO A 145 6.23 -7.28 -21.33
N LEU A 146 7.06 -8.07 -20.62
CA LEU A 146 7.53 -9.37 -21.11
C LEU A 146 6.38 -10.38 -21.16
N MET A 147 5.57 -10.44 -20.10
CA MET A 147 4.38 -11.29 -20.04
C MET A 147 3.40 -10.93 -21.16
N TYR A 148 3.22 -9.65 -21.43
CA TYR A 148 2.37 -9.17 -22.55
C TYR A 148 2.89 -9.63 -23.90
N LYS A 149 4.19 -9.49 -24.17
CA LYS A 149 4.80 -9.99 -25.43
C LYS A 149 4.64 -11.50 -25.60
N MET A 150 4.69 -12.23 -24.50
CA MET A 150 4.57 -13.70 -24.49
C MET A 150 3.13 -14.19 -24.23
N ARG A 151 2.12 -13.32 -24.25
CA ARG A 151 0.74 -13.65 -23.85
C ARG A 151 0.10 -14.82 -24.60
N SER A 152 0.49 -15.05 -25.83
CA SER A 152 0.02 -16.19 -26.63
C SER A 152 0.46 -17.56 -26.07
N ILE A 153 1.58 -17.57 -25.32
CA ILE A 153 2.11 -18.77 -24.66
C ILE A 153 1.71 -18.78 -23.19
N THR A 154 1.84 -17.66 -22.50
CA THR A 154 1.60 -17.59 -21.04
C THR A 154 0.12 -17.73 -20.69
N ASN A 155 -0.80 -17.15 -21.46
CA ASN A 155 -2.23 -17.23 -21.16
C ASN A 155 -2.81 -18.66 -21.21
N PRO A 156 -2.51 -19.50 -22.22
CA PRO A 156 -2.91 -20.92 -22.17
C PRO A 156 -2.28 -21.68 -20.99
N LEU A 157 -1.00 -21.40 -20.69
CA LEU A 157 -0.29 -22.04 -19.59
C LEU A 157 -0.93 -21.73 -18.22
N PHE A 158 -1.35 -20.50 -17.98
CA PHE A 158 -2.05 -20.12 -16.73
C PHE A 158 -3.44 -20.73 -16.57
N LYS A 159 -4.06 -21.18 -17.66
CA LYS A 159 -5.36 -21.87 -17.62
C LYS A 159 -5.24 -23.34 -17.24
N LEU A 160 -4.04 -23.94 -17.31
CA LEU A 160 -3.85 -25.36 -16.97
C LEU A 160 -4.13 -25.63 -15.47
N PRO A 161 -4.80 -26.74 -15.15
CA PRO A 161 -5.13 -27.07 -13.75
C PRO A 161 -3.89 -27.20 -12.85
N MET A 162 -2.80 -27.75 -13.40
CA MET A 162 -1.54 -27.90 -12.68
C MET A 162 -0.93 -26.55 -12.31
N THR A 163 -0.91 -25.60 -13.24
CA THR A 163 -0.40 -24.24 -13.01
C THR A 163 -1.23 -23.53 -11.94
N LYS A 164 -2.56 -23.61 -12.02
CA LYS A 164 -3.47 -23.06 -11.00
C LYS A 164 -3.20 -23.64 -9.61
N THR A 165 -2.92 -24.95 -9.53
CA THR A 165 -2.60 -25.59 -8.24
C THR A 165 -1.27 -25.09 -7.67
N ILE A 166 -0.25 -24.93 -8.50
CA ILE A 166 1.05 -24.38 -8.10
C ILE A 166 0.88 -22.91 -7.65
N MET A 167 0.15 -22.11 -8.42
CA MET A 167 -0.11 -20.70 -8.09
C MET A 167 -0.82 -20.55 -6.75
N LYS A 168 -1.85 -21.37 -6.49
CA LYS A 168 -2.52 -21.40 -5.17
C LYS A 168 -1.57 -21.74 -4.02
N LYS A 169 -0.63 -22.68 -4.23
CA LYS A 169 0.36 -23.04 -3.20
C LYS A 169 1.32 -21.89 -2.86
N ILE A 170 1.62 -21.02 -3.80
CA ILE A 170 2.46 -19.82 -3.56
C ILE A 170 1.66 -18.61 -3.13
N GLY A 171 0.32 -18.73 -2.97
CA GLY A 171 -0.56 -17.67 -2.50
C GLY A 171 -1.25 -16.85 -3.58
N LEU A 172 -1.08 -17.19 -4.87
CA LEU A 172 -1.79 -16.57 -5.99
C LEU A 172 -3.09 -17.36 -6.26
N VAL A 173 -4.20 -16.81 -5.80
CA VAL A 173 -5.52 -17.48 -5.97
C VAL A 173 -6.03 -17.32 -7.40
N ASP A 174 -5.86 -16.14 -7.98
CA ASP A 174 -6.23 -15.84 -9.36
C ASP A 174 -5.21 -14.86 -9.95
N ALA A 175 -4.50 -15.30 -10.98
CA ALA A 175 -3.52 -14.43 -11.63
C ALA A 175 -4.18 -13.78 -12.85
N ALA A 176 -4.14 -12.46 -12.87
CA ALA A 176 -4.52 -11.71 -14.05
C ALA A 176 -3.67 -12.15 -15.25
N THR A 177 -4.32 -12.39 -16.36
CA THR A 177 -3.64 -12.74 -17.62
C THR A 177 -3.56 -11.52 -18.52
N PRO A 178 -2.38 -11.24 -19.12
CA PRO A 178 -2.24 -10.12 -20.06
C PRO A 178 -3.26 -10.16 -21.17
N GLN A 179 -3.95 -9.05 -21.40
CA GLN A 179 -4.97 -8.90 -22.44
C GLN A 179 -4.45 -8.04 -23.57
N ASP A 180 -5.07 -8.13 -24.74
CA ASP A 180 -4.79 -7.20 -25.80
C ASP A 180 -5.38 -5.83 -25.44
N ASN A 181 -4.49 -4.85 -25.23
CA ASN A 181 -4.87 -3.50 -24.85
C ASN A 181 -5.31 -2.61 -26.02
N GLY A 182 -5.20 -3.10 -27.25
CA GLY A 182 -5.55 -2.35 -28.43
C GLY A 182 -4.65 -1.13 -28.72
N ILE A 183 -3.67 -0.81 -27.86
CA ILE A 183 -2.75 0.35 -28.05
C ILE A 183 -2.10 0.33 -29.44
N PRO A 184 -1.53 -0.78 -29.92
CA PRO A 184 -0.93 -0.81 -31.26
C PRO A 184 -1.93 -0.50 -32.39
N ALA A 185 -3.19 -0.89 -32.22
CA ALA A 185 -4.24 -0.58 -33.17
C ALA A 185 -4.63 0.91 -33.11
N LEU A 186 -4.71 1.49 -31.95
CA LEU A 186 -4.99 2.91 -31.73
C LEU A 186 -3.87 3.81 -32.28
N VAL A 187 -2.62 3.42 -32.08
CA VAL A 187 -1.45 4.11 -32.64
C VAL A 187 -1.45 4.01 -34.15
N LYS A 188 -1.71 2.82 -34.73
CA LYS A 188 -1.81 2.63 -36.16
C LYS A 188 -2.97 3.41 -36.79
N ALA A 189 -4.06 3.59 -36.06
CA ALA A 189 -5.21 4.39 -36.49
C ALA A 189 -5.00 5.91 -36.29
N GLY A 190 -3.85 6.36 -35.79
CA GLY A 190 -3.55 7.76 -35.54
C GLY A 190 -4.33 8.36 -34.34
N LYS A 191 -4.99 7.55 -33.51
CA LYS A 191 -5.74 8.00 -32.36
C LYS A 191 -4.87 8.20 -31.13
N LEU A 192 -3.69 7.59 -31.07
CA LEU A 192 -2.69 7.73 -30.04
C LEU A 192 -1.32 7.94 -30.67
N THR A 193 -0.49 8.72 -30.01
CA THR A 193 0.94 8.83 -30.31
C THR A 193 1.71 8.40 -29.06
N GLU A 194 2.58 7.41 -29.20
CA GLU A 194 3.48 7.01 -28.12
C GLU A 194 4.60 8.06 -27.98
N TRP A 195 4.81 8.54 -26.77
CA TRP A 195 5.82 9.54 -26.47
C TRP A 195 6.84 8.98 -25.49
N THR A 196 8.08 9.31 -25.72
CA THR A 196 9.18 9.05 -24.80
C THR A 196 9.36 10.23 -23.83
N ILE A 197 10.09 10.00 -22.75
CA ILE A 197 10.44 11.07 -21.78
C ILE A 197 11.15 12.22 -22.51
N ALA A 198 12.03 11.90 -23.48
CA ALA A 198 12.73 12.90 -24.29
C ALA A 198 11.79 13.74 -25.18
N ASP A 199 10.69 13.15 -25.65
CA ASP A 199 9.66 13.87 -26.41
C ASP A 199 8.91 14.85 -25.50
N VAL A 200 8.58 14.44 -24.27
CA VAL A 200 7.93 15.31 -23.26
C VAL A 200 8.84 16.48 -22.88
N GLU A 201 10.15 16.22 -22.65
CA GLU A 201 11.13 17.25 -22.36
C GLU A 201 11.27 18.27 -23.50
N ARG A 202 11.30 17.76 -24.75
CA ARG A 202 11.37 18.64 -25.94
C ARG A 202 10.13 19.53 -26.06
N ILE A 203 8.93 19.02 -25.79
CA ILE A 203 7.69 19.77 -25.86
C ILE A 203 7.62 20.81 -24.74
N ASN A 204 8.01 20.48 -23.52
CA ASN A 204 8.07 21.42 -22.42
C ASN A 204 9.04 22.58 -22.69
N ALA A 205 10.11 22.33 -23.46
CA ALA A 205 11.07 23.36 -23.86
C ALA A 205 10.58 24.24 -25.02
N SER A 206 9.64 23.79 -25.84
CA SER A 206 9.24 24.44 -27.10
C SER A 206 8.01 25.37 -27.02
N HIS A 207 7.38 25.55 -25.84
CA HIS A 207 6.20 26.41 -25.65
C HIS A 207 5.12 26.22 -26.74
N ILE A 208 4.67 24.98 -26.94
CA ILE A 208 3.72 24.66 -27.99
C ILE A 208 2.34 25.24 -27.65
N GLU A 209 1.80 26.09 -28.53
CA GLU A 209 0.43 26.61 -28.43
C GLU A 209 -0.65 25.52 -28.45
N ASP A 210 -0.35 24.36 -29.02
CA ASP A 210 -1.25 23.18 -29.08
C ASP A 210 -1.36 22.40 -27.76
N ALA A 211 -0.60 22.72 -26.72
CA ALA A 211 -0.67 22.05 -25.42
C ALA A 211 -2.06 22.13 -24.78
N ALA A 212 -2.83 23.20 -25.09
CA ALA A 212 -4.18 23.37 -24.56
C ALA A 212 -5.20 22.32 -25.07
N ASN A 213 -4.92 21.71 -26.22
CA ASN A 213 -5.79 20.70 -26.87
C ASN A 213 -5.21 19.30 -26.83
N SER A 214 -4.15 19.09 -26.06
CA SER A 214 -3.47 17.79 -25.96
C SER A 214 -3.65 17.19 -24.58
N VAL A 215 -3.92 15.88 -24.50
CA VAL A 215 -4.04 15.13 -23.27
C VAL A 215 -2.97 14.03 -23.25
N ILE A 216 -2.17 14.00 -22.20
CA ILE A 216 -1.19 12.93 -21.97
C ILE A 216 -1.85 11.87 -21.07
N ILE A 217 -1.92 10.64 -21.56
CA ILE A 217 -2.41 9.51 -20.79
C ILE A 217 -1.17 8.77 -20.27
N VAL A 218 -1.09 8.59 -18.96
CA VAL A 218 -0.04 7.80 -18.28
C VAL A 218 -0.71 6.58 -17.65
N PRO A 219 -0.77 5.43 -18.36
CA PRO A 219 -1.36 4.23 -17.81
C PRO A 219 -0.43 3.63 -16.76
N ASP A 220 -1.02 3.03 -15.72
CA ASP A 220 -0.28 2.11 -14.86
C ASP A 220 -0.13 0.75 -15.54
N ALA A 221 0.83 -0.06 -15.07
CA ALA A 221 1.12 -1.36 -15.67
C ALA A 221 -0.06 -2.34 -15.63
N LEU A 222 -0.95 -2.24 -14.63
CA LEU A 222 -2.13 -3.10 -14.56
C LEU A 222 -3.15 -2.72 -15.63
N THR A 223 -3.43 -1.44 -15.77
CA THR A 223 -4.34 -0.94 -16.82
C THR A 223 -3.78 -1.21 -18.21
N GLU A 224 -2.48 -0.99 -18.41
CA GLU A 224 -1.86 -1.16 -19.74
C GLU A 224 -1.85 -2.62 -20.20
N PHE A 225 -1.43 -3.54 -19.32
CA PHE A 225 -1.15 -4.92 -19.73
C PHE A 225 -2.25 -5.92 -19.37
N PHE A 226 -3.11 -5.61 -18.40
CA PHE A 226 -4.11 -6.56 -17.89
C PHE A 226 -5.55 -6.10 -18.05
N ASP A 227 -5.82 -4.79 -18.24
CA ASP A 227 -7.15 -4.25 -18.49
C ASP A 227 -7.16 -3.16 -19.59
N GLY A 228 -6.63 -3.51 -20.75
CA GLY A 228 -6.51 -2.60 -21.89
C GLY A 228 -7.84 -2.05 -22.43
N LYS A 229 -8.98 -2.67 -22.06
CA LYS A 229 -10.29 -2.15 -22.43
C LYS A 229 -10.54 -0.78 -21.80
N VAL A 230 -10.18 -0.58 -20.54
CA VAL A 230 -10.33 0.71 -19.84
C VAL A 230 -9.57 1.81 -20.57
N LEU A 231 -8.33 1.52 -20.99
CA LEU A 231 -7.53 2.48 -21.74
C LEU A 231 -8.15 2.82 -23.11
N LYS A 232 -8.63 1.81 -23.81
CA LYS A 232 -9.31 1.99 -25.10
C LYS A 232 -10.57 2.85 -24.97
N ASP A 233 -11.42 2.55 -23.99
CA ASP A 233 -12.64 3.31 -23.72
C ASP A 233 -12.32 4.77 -23.34
N CYS A 234 -11.26 4.99 -22.56
CA CYS A 234 -10.78 6.34 -22.22
C CYS A 234 -10.38 7.14 -23.48
N VAL A 235 -9.61 6.53 -24.37
CA VAL A 235 -9.20 7.17 -25.65
C VAL A 235 -10.41 7.46 -26.53
N GLU A 236 -11.39 6.56 -26.62
CA GLU A 236 -12.60 6.77 -27.40
C GLU A 236 -13.42 7.95 -26.89
N VAL A 237 -13.54 8.09 -25.55
CA VAL A 237 -14.23 9.25 -24.93
C VAL A 237 -13.50 10.57 -25.22
N LEU A 238 -12.17 10.58 -25.20
CA LEU A 238 -11.38 11.79 -25.48
C LEU A 238 -11.46 12.23 -26.95
N HIS A 239 -11.83 11.33 -27.86
CA HIS A 239 -12.01 11.61 -29.30
C HIS A 239 -13.47 11.88 -29.70
N SER A 240 -14.44 11.73 -28.77
CA SER A 240 -15.85 12.01 -28.99
C SER A 240 -16.19 13.49 -28.81
#